data_e9dbe986c6c0dcb6b2e6955c281b81eb
#
_entry.id   e9dbe986c6c0dcb6b2e6955c281b81eb
#
_cell.length_a   1.000
_cell.length_b   1.000
_cell.length_c   1.000
_cell.angle_alpha   90.00
_cell.angle_beta   90.00
_cell.angle_gamma   90.00
#
_symmetry.space_group_name_H-M   'P 1'
#
loop_
_entity.id
_entity.type
_entity.pdbx_description
1 polymer ?
#
loop_
_entity_poly.entity_id
_entity_poly.type
_entity_poly.pdbx_seq_one_letter_code
_entity_poly.pdbx_strand_id
1 'polypeptide(L)'
;MKNVTKIDQVDLSIFKKLRVAAYCRVSTDSNEQELSLDTQKTHYESYIKANSEWEYAGIYYDDGISGTKTAKRDGLLRLVEDCEKGLIDLVITKSISRFSRNTTDCLALVRKLLNYDVYIIFEKENIHTGSMESELMLAILASMAESESRSISENEKWSIKKRFQNGTYVIS
;
A
#
# COMPACT_ATOMS: atom_id res chain seq x y z
N MET A 1 25.83 -50.40 -23.84
CA MET A 1 25.51 -49.11 -24.47
C MET A 1 24.77 -48.24 -23.49
N LYS A 2 25.35 -47.12 -23.08
CA LYS A 2 24.70 -46.15 -22.15
C LYS A 2 23.92 -45.17 -23.00
N ASN A 3 22.58 -45.16 -22.87
CA ASN A 3 21.76 -44.14 -23.50
C ASN A 3 21.91 -42.83 -22.69
N VAL A 4 22.55 -41.85 -23.31
CA VAL A 4 22.61 -40.50 -22.78
C VAL A 4 21.37 -39.77 -23.26
N THR A 5 20.40 -39.60 -22.40
CA THR A 5 19.24 -38.75 -22.70
C THR A 5 19.70 -37.29 -22.61
N LYS A 6 19.68 -36.57 -23.74
CA LYS A 6 19.85 -35.12 -23.75
C LYS A 6 18.68 -34.50 -22.96
N ILE A 7 18.96 -33.85 -21.84
CA ILE A 7 18.00 -32.98 -21.17
C ILE A 7 17.99 -31.70 -22.01
N ASP A 8 16.87 -31.44 -22.67
CA ASP A 8 16.65 -30.19 -23.38
C ASP A 8 16.80 -29.05 -22.38
N GLN A 9 17.61 -28.05 -22.72
CA GLN A 9 17.72 -26.84 -21.93
C GLN A 9 16.33 -26.21 -21.84
N VAL A 10 15.77 -26.15 -20.61
CA VAL A 10 14.56 -25.40 -20.34
C VAL A 10 14.86 -23.95 -20.70
N ASP A 11 14.16 -23.43 -21.70
CA ASP A 11 14.28 -22.05 -22.14
C ASP A 11 13.80 -21.13 -21.01
N LEU A 12 14.73 -20.56 -20.25
CA LEU A 12 14.46 -19.65 -19.13
C LEU A 12 13.83 -18.31 -19.57
N SER A 13 13.69 -18.08 -20.89
CA SER A 13 13.03 -16.89 -21.44
C SER A 13 11.51 -16.88 -21.25
N ILE A 14 10.91 -17.98 -20.75
CA ILE A 14 9.46 -18.14 -20.56
C ILE A 14 9.01 -17.53 -19.22
N PHE A 15 9.91 -17.21 -18.31
CA PHE A 15 9.53 -16.57 -17.04
C PHE A 15 9.21 -15.09 -17.30
N LYS A 16 7.92 -14.78 -17.44
CA LYS A 16 7.42 -13.40 -17.51
C LYS A 16 7.87 -12.65 -16.26
N LYS A 17 8.63 -11.55 -16.45
CA LYS A 17 9.02 -10.67 -15.35
C LYS A 17 7.79 -10.08 -14.67
N LEU A 18 7.86 -9.90 -13.36
CA LEU A 18 6.81 -9.21 -12.62
C LEU A 18 6.82 -7.72 -12.95
N ARG A 19 5.70 -7.19 -13.38
CA ARG A 19 5.54 -5.75 -13.62
C ARG A 19 5.32 -5.05 -12.29
N VAL A 20 6.34 -4.28 -11.90
CA VAL A 20 6.44 -3.68 -10.56
C VAL A 20 6.25 -2.18 -10.65
N ALA A 21 5.32 -1.66 -9.88
CA ALA A 21 5.10 -0.23 -9.69
C ALA A 21 5.41 0.18 -8.25
N ALA A 22 5.75 1.45 -8.02
CA ALA A 22 5.84 1.99 -6.68
C ALA A 22 4.81 3.08 -6.45
N TYR A 23 4.33 3.17 -5.20
CA TYR A 23 3.47 4.24 -4.73
C TYR A 23 4.16 5.07 -3.66
N CYS A 24 4.27 6.38 -3.90
CA CYS A 24 4.91 7.35 -3.03
C CYS A 24 3.90 8.36 -2.48
N ARG A 25 4.02 8.71 -1.20
CA ARG A 25 3.28 9.81 -0.60
C ARG A 25 4.15 10.54 0.42
N VAL A 26 4.32 11.84 0.27
CA VAL A 26 4.99 12.68 1.26
C VAL A 26 4.02 13.16 2.33
N SER A 27 4.54 13.39 3.54
CA SER A 27 3.81 14.02 4.64
C SER A 27 4.02 15.53 4.56
N THR A 28 3.00 16.29 4.98
CA THR A 28 3.13 17.73 5.18
C THR A 28 3.66 18.09 6.56
N ASP A 29 3.73 17.11 7.48
CA ASP A 29 4.31 17.32 8.81
C ASP A 29 5.83 17.31 8.73
N SER A 30 6.40 18.49 8.88
CA SER A 30 7.83 18.85 8.71
C SER A 30 8.78 18.26 9.77
N ASN A 31 8.35 17.37 10.64
CA ASN A 31 9.16 16.84 11.75
C ASN A 31 9.84 15.50 11.45
N GLU A 32 9.54 14.83 10.37
CA GLU A 32 10.33 13.69 9.89
C GLU A 32 11.21 14.19 8.75
N GLN A 33 12.53 13.92 8.80
CA GLN A 33 13.46 14.08 7.68
C GLN A 33 13.07 13.11 6.55
N GLU A 34 11.91 13.35 5.95
CA GLU A 34 11.47 12.56 4.80
C GLU A 34 12.24 13.00 3.56
N LEU A 35 12.76 12.00 2.86
CA LEU A 35 13.30 12.20 1.52
C LEU A 35 12.25 12.91 0.69
N SER A 36 12.65 13.92 -0.07
CA SER A 36 11.75 14.62 -0.98
C SER A 36 11.03 13.63 -1.90
N LEU A 37 9.88 14.00 -2.42
CA LEU A 37 9.14 13.13 -3.35
C LEU A 37 10.03 12.69 -4.53
N ASP A 38 10.85 13.59 -5.07
CA ASP A 38 11.74 13.28 -6.19
C ASP A 38 12.84 12.29 -5.81
N THR A 39 13.37 12.38 -4.59
CA THR A 39 14.33 11.39 -4.09
C THR A 39 13.68 10.02 -3.93
N GLN A 40 12.44 9.95 -3.43
CA GLN A 40 11.70 8.69 -3.32
C GLN A 40 11.44 8.08 -4.70
N LYS A 41 11.02 8.87 -5.69
CA LYS A 41 10.81 8.42 -7.08
C LYS A 41 12.08 7.83 -7.67
N THR A 42 13.19 8.55 -7.58
CA THR A 42 14.49 8.10 -8.09
C THR A 42 14.95 6.82 -7.40
N HIS A 43 14.76 6.72 -6.09
CA HIS A 43 15.08 5.53 -5.32
C HIS A 43 14.30 4.31 -5.81
N TYR A 44 12.96 4.40 -5.89
CA TYR A 44 12.14 3.27 -6.32
C TYR A 44 12.35 2.89 -7.77
N GLU A 45 12.56 3.86 -8.65
CA GLU A 45 12.88 3.57 -10.05
C GLU A 45 14.18 2.77 -10.16
N SER A 46 15.23 3.22 -9.46
CA SER A 46 16.53 2.52 -9.43
C SER A 46 16.40 1.15 -8.77
N TYR A 47 15.67 1.04 -7.68
CA TYR A 47 15.45 -0.21 -6.95
C TYR A 47 14.74 -1.26 -7.80
N ILE A 48 13.65 -0.88 -8.48
CA ILE A 48 12.90 -1.78 -9.36
C ILE A 48 13.76 -2.21 -10.56
N LYS A 49 14.47 -1.28 -11.21
CA LYS A 49 15.30 -1.56 -12.38
C LYS A 49 16.54 -2.41 -12.06
N ALA A 50 17.02 -2.36 -10.81
CA ALA A 50 18.15 -3.18 -10.38
C ALA A 50 17.81 -4.67 -10.22
N ASN A 51 16.54 -5.02 -10.09
CA ASN A 51 16.10 -6.40 -9.97
C ASN A 51 15.85 -7.01 -11.36
N SER A 52 16.61 -8.05 -11.70
CA SER A 52 16.54 -8.72 -13.01
C SER A 52 15.21 -9.44 -13.29
N GLU A 53 14.45 -9.79 -12.24
CA GLU A 53 13.16 -10.50 -12.32
C GLU A 53 11.98 -9.53 -12.45
N TRP A 54 12.24 -8.23 -12.35
CA TRP A 54 11.20 -7.20 -12.37
C TRP A 54 11.24 -6.39 -13.68
N GLU A 55 10.06 -5.96 -14.09
CA GLU A 55 9.83 -5.00 -15.15
C GLU A 55 9.25 -3.73 -14.54
N TYR A 56 9.84 -2.58 -14.84
CA TYR A 56 9.38 -1.30 -14.30
C TYR A 56 8.06 -0.88 -14.94
N ALA A 57 6.98 -0.83 -14.13
CA ALA A 57 5.63 -0.46 -14.56
C ALA A 57 5.26 1.00 -14.23
N GLY A 58 6.09 1.72 -13.47
CA GLY A 58 5.89 3.15 -13.20
C GLY A 58 5.94 3.54 -11.73
N ILE A 59 5.93 4.85 -11.49
CA ILE A 59 5.82 5.45 -10.15
C ILE A 59 4.52 6.24 -10.07
N TYR A 60 3.68 5.90 -9.10
CA TYR A 60 2.46 6.61 -8.76
C TYR A 60 2.68 7.42 -7.49
N TYR A 61 2.17 8.62 -7.44
CA TYR A 61 2.40 9.47 -6.27
C TYR A 61 1.26 10.46 -6.05
N ASP A 62 1.13 10.85 -4.79
CA ASP A 62 0.26 11.92 -4.35
C ASP A 62 1.07 12.89 -3.48
N ASP A 63 1.00 14.17 -3.81
CA ASP A 63 1.53 15.22 -2.96
C ASP A 63 0.63 15.38 -1.75
N GLY A 64 1.23 15.32 -0.57
CA GLY A 64 0.54 15.57 0.69
C GLY A 64 0.21 17.07 0.86
N ILE A 65 -0.61 17.65 -0.02
CA ILE A 65 -1.00 19.06 0.11
C ILE A 65 -1.81 19.23 1.40
N SER A 66 -1.26 20.06 2.28
CA SER A 66 -1.80 20.36 3.59
C SER A 66 -3.17 21.06 3.52
N GLY A 67 -4.03 20.77 4.46
CA GLY A 67 -5.05 21.70 4.95
C GLY A 67 -6.44 21.57 4.36
N THR A 68 -6.70 20.80 3.32
CA THR A 68 -8.06 20.53 2.86
C THR A 68 -8.44 19.07 3.10
N LYS A 69 -9.58 18.85 3.75
CA LYS A 69 -10.14 17.53 4.10
C LYS A 69 -10.37 16.59 2.91
N THR A 70 -10.06 17.03 1.70
CA THR A 70 -10.32 16.31 0.44
C THR A 70 -9.12 16.35 -0.50
N ALA A 71 -7.90 16.05 0.00
CA ALA A 71 -6.78 15.81 -0.91
C ALA A 71 -7.16 14.62 -1.80
N LYS A 72 -7.43 14.88 -3.07
CA LYS A 72 -7.67 13.84 -4.08
C LYS A 72 -6.42 12.99 -4.17
N ARG A 73 -6.58 11.68 -4.07
CA ARG A 73 -5.51 10.71 -4.23
C ARG A 73 -5.49 10.22 -5.67
N ASP A 74 -5.29 11.13 -6.60
CA ASP A 74 -5.35 10.84 -8.03
C ASP A 74 -4.25 9.85 -8.46
N GLY A 75 -3.08 9.87 -7.79
CA GLY A 75 -2.01 8.90 -7.99
C GLY A 75 -2.41 7.49 -7.56
N LEU A 76 -3.03 7.35 -6.38
CA LEU A 76 -3.53 6.06 -5.91
C LEU A 76 -4.66 5.53 -6.79
N LEU A 77 -5.58 6.41 -7.21
CA LEU A 77 -6.69 6.01 -8.09
C LEU A 77 -6.18 5.46 -9.42
N ARG A 78 -5.22 6.14 -10.06
CA ARG A 78 -4.57 5.67 -11.29
C ARG A 78 -3.84 4.35 -11.09
N LEU A 79 -3.15 4.18 -9.96
CA LEU A 79 -2.51 2.92 -9.62
C LEU A 79 -3.52 1.77 -9.60
N VAL A 80 -4.65 1.96 -8.89
CA VAL A 80 -5.71 0.94 -8.78
C VAL A 80 -6.35 0.63 -10.13
N GLU A 81 -6.60 1.64 -10.97
CA GLU A 81 -7.11 1.45 -12.32
C GLU A 81 -6.16 0.63 -13.21
N ASP A 82 -4.85 0.88 -13.11
CA ASP A 82 -3.86 0.16 -13.90
C ASP A 82 -3.63 -1.27 -13.37
N CYS A 83 -3.80 -1.50 -12.05
CA CYS A 83 -3.90 -2.85 -11.49
C CYS A 83 -5.12 -3.60 -12.03
N GLU A 84 -6.29 -2.97 -12.07
CA GLU A 84 -7.53 -3.56 -12.60
C GLU A 84 -7.40 -3.92 -14.10
N LYS A 85 -6.68 -3.11 -14.88
CA LYS A 85 -6.35 -3.40 -16.29
C LYS A 85 -5.32 -4.51 -16.46
N GLY A 86 -4.78 -5.05 -15.39
CA GLY A 86 -3.74 -6.07 -15.41
C GLY A 86 -2.40 -5.57 -15.94
N LEU A 87 -2.04 -4.31 -15.72
CA LEU A 87 -0.78 -3.70 -16.14
C LEU A 87 0.32 -3.82 -15.07
N ILE A 88 -0.05 -4.17 -13.83
CA ILE A 88 0.82 -4.25 -12.67
C ILE A 88 0.59 -5.58 -11.98
N ASP A 89 1.67 -6.24 -11.54
CA ASP A 89 1.64 -7.51 -10.82
C ASP A 89 2.04 -7.31 -9.33
N LEU A 90 2.86 -6.29 -9.06
CA LEU A 90 3.38 -6.01 -7.73
C LEU A 90 3.46 -4.49 -7.48
N VAL A 91 3.01 -4.06 -6.30
CA VAL A 91 3.11 -2.67 -5.83
C VAL A 91 4.08 -2.59 -4.65
N ILE A 92 5.01 -1.65 -4.68
CA ILE A 92 5.92 -1.36 -3.55
C ILE A 92 5.54 -0.02 -2.95
N THR A 93 5.47 0.06 -1.64
CA THR A 93 5.24 1.32 -0.91
C THR A 93 6.02 1.34 0.40
N LYS A 94 6.38 2.53 0.88
CA LYS A 94 7.20 2.69 2.08
C LYS A 94 6.54 2.13 3.33
N SER A 95 5.22 2.34 3.50
CA SER A 95 4.49 1.92 4.70
C SER A 95 2.99 1.90 4.50
N ILE A 96 2.30 1.21 5.38
CA ILE A 96 0.82 1.19 5.46
C ILE A 96 0.27 2.61 5.58
N SER A 97 0.86 3.45 6.44
CA SER A 97 0.41 4.84 6.66
C SER A 97 0.57 5.74 5.44
N ARG A 98 1.48 5.41 4.51
CA ARG A 98 1.62 6.11 3.23
C ARG A 98 0.63 5.61 2.19
N PHE A 99 0.32 4.32 2.22
CA PHE A 99 -0.61 3.68 1.31
C PHE A 99 -2.06 4.03 1.63
N SER A 100 -2.43 4.13 2.90
CA SER A 100 -3.79 4.37 3.35
C SER A 100 -3.88 5.40 4.47
N ARG A 101 -5.08 5.97 4.71
CA ARG A 101 -5.33 6.95 5.78
C ARG A 101 -5.62 6.29 7.11
N ASN A 102 -6.17 5.09 7.08
CA ASN A 102 -6.50 4.28 8.24
C ASN A 102 -6.42 2.80 7.87
N THR A 103 -6.46 1.95 8.87
CA THR A 103 -6.29 0.50 8.70
C THR A 103 -7.45 -0.14 7.93
N THR A 104 -8.67 0.36 8.11
CA THR A 104 -9.87 -0.13 7.40
C THR A 104 -9.76 0.11 5.89
N ASP A 105 -9.39 1.31 5.48
CA ASP A 105 -9.18 1.64 4.07
C ASP A 105 -8.01 0.84 3.47
N CYS A 106 -6.94 0.64 4.27
CA CYS A 106 -5.82 -0.19 3.84
C CYS A 106 -6.26 -1.61 3.53
N LEU A 107 -7.00 -2.23 4.45
CA LEU A 107 -7.50 -3.59 4.28
C LEU A 107 -8.41 -3.73 3.05
N ALA A 108 -9.30 -2.75 2.83
CA ALA A 108 -10.17 -2.73 1.66
C ALA A 108 -9.38 -2.64 0.35
N LEU A 109 -8.35 -1.76 0.30
CA LEU A 109 -7.48 -1.62 -0.86
C LEU A 109 -6.64 -2.88 -1.12
N VAL A 110 -6.05 -3.47 -0.07
CA VAL A 110 -5.27 -4.71 -0.19
C VAL A 110 -6.14 -5.83 -0.76
N ARG A 111 -7.35 -6.04 -0.22
CA ARG A 111 -8.29 -7.05 -0.73
C ARG A 111 -8.69 -6.78 -2.18
N LYS A 112 -8.92 -5.52 -2.53
CA LYS A 112 -9.25 -5.13 -3.91
C LYS A 112 -8.11 -5.48 -4.86
N LEU A 113 -6.85 -5.19 -4.51
CA LEU A 113 -5.70 -5.50 -5.35
C LEU A 113 -5.44 -7.02 -5.45
N LEU A 114 -5.60 -7.76 -4.35
CA LEU A 114 -5.52 -9.22 -4.36
C LEU A 114 -6.56 -9.87 -5.29
N ASN A 115 -7.76 -9.29 -5.43
CA ASN A 115 -8.76 -9.76 -6.38
C ASN A 115 -8.35 -9.56 -7.86
N TYR A 116 -7.35 -8.72 -8.10
CA TYR A 116 -6.74 -8.50 -9.43
C TYR A 116 -5.40 -9.25 -9.58
N ASP A 117 -5.08 -10.18 -8.66
CA ASP A 117 -3.79 -10.88 -8.58
C ASP A 117 -2.59 -9.94 -8.43
N VAL A 118 -2.79 -8.77 -7.83
CA VAL A 118 -1.74 -7.79 -7.55
C VAL A 118 -1.35 -7.86 -6.09
N TYR A 119 -0.06 -8.09 -5.83
CA TYR A 119 0.52 -8.13 -4.50
C TYR A 119 1.09 -6.78 -4.08
N ILE A 120 1.29 -6.60 -2.76
CA ILE A 120 1.84 -5.36 -2.21
C ILE A 120 2.99 -5.69 -1.26
N ILE A 121 4.06 -4.88 -1.34
CA ILE A 121 5.16 -4.86 -0.37
C ILE A 121 5.08 -3.55 0.42
N PHE A 122 4.96 -3.66 1.74
CA PHE A 122 5.12 -2.57 2.70
C PHE A 122 6.51 -2.67 3.32
N GLU A 123 7.45 -1.81 2.90
CA GLU A 123 8.86 -1.95 3.27
C GLU A 123 9.10 -1.77 4.77
N LYS A 124 8.50 -0.73 5.38
CA LYS A 124 8.69 -0.41 6.80
C LYS A 124 8.20 -1.52 7.72
N GLU A 125 7.07 -2.11 7.39
CA GLU A 125 6.45 -3.19 8.15
C GLU A 125 6.99 -4.56 7.75
N ASN A 126 7.79 -4.65 6.68
CA ASN A 126 8.30 -5.90 6.10
C ASN A 126 7.18 -6.91 5.76
N ILE A 127 6.11 -6.40 5.16
CA ILE A 127 4.92 -7.19 4.80
C ILE A 127 4.90 -7.38 3.29
N HIS A 128 4.70 -8.64 2.86
CA HIS A 128 4.46 -9.00 1.47
C HIS A 128 3.14 -9.78 1.37
N THR A 129 2.11 -9.19 0.74
CA THR A 129 0.75 -9.77 0.73
C THR A 129 0.60 -11.04 -0.12
N GLY A 130 1.60 -11.41 -0.90
CA GLY A 130 1.65 -12.66 -1.69
C GLY A 130 2.27 -13.85 -0.96
N SER A 131 2.77 -13.69 0.28
CA SER A 131 3.31 -14.79 1.06
C SER A 131 2.21 -15.56 1.79
N MET A 132 2.49 -16.81 2.21
CA MET A 132 1.55 -17.60 3.04
C MET A 132 1.20 -16.93 4.38
N GLU A 133 2.01 -15.98 4.82
CA GLU A 133 1.76 -15.15 6.00
C GLU A 133 0.71 -14.06 5.75
N SER A 134 0.29 -13.87 4.50
CA SER A 134 -0.65 -12.81 4.11
C SER A 134 -2.03 -12.95 4.76
N GLU A 135 -2.55 -14.17 4.95
CA GLU A 135 -3.83 -14.39 5.65
C GLU A 135 -3.73 -13.98 7.12
N LEU A 136 -2.64 -14.36 7.80
CA LEU A 136 -2.38 -13.93 9.17
C LEU A 136 -2.25 -12.41 9.23
N MET A 137 -1.54 -11.81 8.27
CA MET A 137 -1.36 -10.37 8.20
C MET A 137 -2.67 -9.64 7.94
N LEU A 138 -3.51 -10.13 7.04
CA LEU A 138 -4.86 -9.60 6.81
C LEU A 138 -5.73 -9.69 8.07
N ALA A 139 -5.59 -10.78 8.86
CA ALA A 139 -6.28 -10.93 10.13
C ALA A 139 -5.78 -9.90 11.17
N ILE A 140 -4.47 -9.66 11.25
CA ILE A 140 -3.88 -8.63 12.11
C ILE A 140 -4.36 -7.24 11.70
N LEU A 141 -4.31 -6.89 10.42
CA LEU A 141 -4.80 -5.61 9.91
C LEU A 141 -6.30 -5.43 10.18
N ALA A 142 -7.10 -6.48 10.03
CA ALA A 142 -8.52 -6.45 10.36
C ALA A 142 -8.77 -6.19 11.85
N SER A 143 -8.01 -6.85 12.72
CA SER A 143 -8.09 -6.65 14.17
C SER A 143 -7.69 -5.23 14.59
N MET A 144 -6.64 -4.68 13.96
CA MET A 144 -6.23 -3.28 14.18
C MET A 144 -7.30 -2.30 13.73
N ALA A 145 -7.92 -2.52 12.55
CA ALA A 145 -9.01 -1.70 12.04
C ALA A 145 -10.21 -1.69 12.96
N GLU A 146 -10.56 -2.84 13.52
CA GLU A 146 -11.64 -2.98 14.49
C GLU A 146 -11.32 -2.24 15.80
N SER A 147 -10.08 -2.34 16.28
CA SER A 147 -9.61 -1.63 17.48
C SER A 147 -9.64 -0.10 17.29
N GLU A 148 -9.17 0.41 16.14
CA GLU A 148 -9.22 1.83 15.80
C GLU A 148 -10.66 2.34 15.77
N SER A 149 -11.58 1.61 15.14
CA SER A 149 -13.00 1.97 15.06
C SER A 149 -13.65 2.03 16.44
N ARG A 150 -13.33 1.07 17.32
CA ARG A 150 -13.82 1.04 18.70
C ARG A 150 -13.29 2.23 19.51
N SER A 151 -12.00 2.53 19.39
CA SER A 151 -11.37 3.68 20.09
C SER A 151 -11.98 5.02 19.67
N ILE A 152 -12.25 5.22 18.38
CA ILE A 152 -12.92 6.42 17.86
C ILE A 152 -14.31 6.54 18.46
N SER A 153 -15.11 5.45 18.47
CA SER A 153 -16.45 5.44 19.02
C SER A 153 -16.47 5.75 20.53
N GLU A 154 -15.53 5.22 21.28
CA GLU A 154 -15.39 5.50 22.72
C GLU A 154 -15.01 6.96 23.00
N ASN A 155 -14.08 7.51 22.22
CA ASN A 155 -13.68 8.92 22.31
C ASN A 155 -14.82 9.87 21.96
N GLU A 156 -15.63 9.54 20.95
CA GLU A 156 -16.83 10.33 20.62
C GLU A 156 -17.85 10.31 21.75
N LYS A 157 -18.16 9.14 22.29
CA LYS A 157 -19.07 8.98 23.44
C LYS A 157 -18.58 9.77 24.67
N TRP A 158 -17.26 9.69 24.94
CA TRP A 158 -16.66 10.44 26.06
C TRP A 158 -16.74 11.96 25.82
N SER A 159 -16.46 12.41 24.60
CA SER A 159 -16.56 13.83 24.21
C SER A 159 -17.98 14.36 24.35
N ILE A 160 -19.00 13.60 23.91
CA ILE A 160 -20.40 13.93 24.06
C ILE A 160 -20.78 14.01 25.54
N LYS A 161 -20.39 13.01 26.32
CA LYS A 161 -20.65 12.98 27.79
C LYS A 161 -20.05 14.20 28.49
N LYS A 162 -18.82 14.59 28.12
CA LYS A 162 -18.14 15.76 28.68
C LYS A 162 -18.84 17.08 28.31
N ARG A 163 -19.35 17.20 27.07
CA ARG A 163 -20.14 18.37 26.64
C ARG A 163 -21.47 18.48 27.40
N PHE A 164 -22.13 17.35 27.65
CA PHE A 164 -23.33 17.32 28.49
C PHE A 164 -23.04 17.79 29.92
N GLN A 165 -21.95 17.28 30.54
CA GLN A 165 -21.55 17.66 31.89
C GLN A 165 -21.18 19.15 32.01
N ASN A 166 -20.60 19.72 30.97
CA ASN A 166 -20.19 21.13 30.94
C ASN A 166 -21.27 22.08 30.42
N GLY A 167 -22.49 21.60 30.13
CA GLY A 167 -23.60 22.43 29.65
C GLY A 167 -23.40 23.04 28.26
N THR A 168 -22.45 22.56 27.48
CA THR A 168 -22.09 23.10 26.15
C THR A 168 -22.66 22.29 24.98
N TYR A 169 -23.61 21.41 25.25
CA TYR A 169 -24.27 20.61 24.21
C TYR A 169 -25.40 21.43 23.55
N VAL A 170 -25.24 21.76 22.26
CA VAL A 170 -26.28 22.41 21.46
C VAL A 170 -26.86 21.33 20.52
N ILE A 171 -28.20 21.15 20.65
CA ILE A 171 -28.95 20.31 19.71
C ILE A 171 -29.18 21.17 18.45
N SER A 172 -28.60 20.82 17.34
CA SER A 172 -28.86 21.42 16.03
C SER A 172 -29.84 20.57 15.25
#